data_1d11bcc9b606797039f1ca8329c69b5b
#
_entry.id   1d11bcc9b606797039f1ca8329c69b5b
#
_cell.length_a   1.000
_cell.length_b   1.000
_cell.length_c   1.000
_cell.angle_alpha   90.00
_cell.angle_beta   90.00
_cell.angle_gamma   90.00
#
_symmetry.space_group_name_H-M   'P 1'
#
loop_
_entity.id
_entity.type
_entity.pdbx_description
1 polymer ?
#
loop_
_entity_poly.entity_id
_entity_poly.type
_entity_poly.pdbx_seq_one_letter_code
_entity_poly.pdbx_strand_id
1 'polypeptide(L)'
;MKRFAAILSLVLLATLGLSAQDWIRTGTGLGVEKIRLAAPDFKKITTDSGTNNLAMTFDLTLQNDLQNAGIFDMVSRSFWPLSIPGAPQEVHLADWSSPPPNANMLAFGNLSVQSGYLNVQGWLFDTKNTQTPQVLGKQYREQATDEYARVIAHRFADEIIFRLGGGIQGIAETKLYYVSNRGGSKEIWQMDYDGANQKQLTHLGSIALSPHISPDNSRVAFSGVTKEGWQILMYSLDLNRLVNFAHFPGDNYSPAWSSDGQNLAFSSSRTGNTEIYTVTSTGGNLRRLTENKGPDVSPTWNPKTNAQIAWVSGRTGLPQIYTMASDGTNAVRVTDQGYAVSPSWSPNGQFLTFAWVRHYGAGQPGASDIYVMDVASKQFAQLTHDGGRNDFPSWSPDGRHIVFQSTRTGKVQVWTMLADGSEQRQLTTSGENSQPDWSFK
;
A
#
# COMPACT_ATOMS: atom_id res chain seq x y z
N MET A 1 60.72 -41.45 15.80
CA MET A 1 59.28 -41.71 15.70
C MET A 1 58.60 -40.50 16.27
N LYS A 2 58.15 -39.59 15.38
CA LYS A 2 57.44 -38.37 15.77
C LYS A 2 55.98 -38.52 15.20
N ARG A 3 55.00 -38.52 16.12
CA ARG A 3 53.57 -38.60 15.78
C ARG A 3 53.09 -37.22 15.40
N PHE A 4 52.60 -37.05 14.17
CA PHE A 4 51.86 -35.89 13.71
C PHE A 4 50.38 -36.04 14.14
N ALA A 5 49.92 -35.12 14.99
CA ALA A 5 48.50 -34.98 15.30
C ALA A 5 47.91 -33.99 14.30
N ALA A 6 46.97 -34.43 13.46
CA ALA A 6 46.21 -33.60 12.58
C ALA A 6 44.99 -33.00 13.35
N ILE A 7 45.01 -31.71 13.54
CA ILE A 7 43.88 -30.95 14.10
C ILE A 7 42.89 -30.66 12.93
N LEU A 8 41.74 -31.33 12.99
CA LEU A 8 40.64 -31.12 12.08
C LEU A 8 39.83 -29.92 12.58
N SER A 9 40.03 -28.74 11.97
CA SER A 9 39.21 -27.55 12.26
C SER A 9 37.87 -27.68 11.58
N LEU A 10 36.84 -27.95 12.36
CA LEU A 10 35.43 -27.92 11.92
C LEU A 10 34.99 -26.45 11.76
N VAL A 11 34.93 -25.95 10.55
CA VAL A 11 34.33 -24.64 10.27
C VAL A 11 32.81 -24.81 10.33
N LEU A 12 32.20 -24.39 11.41
CA LEU A 12 30.77 -24.25 11.56
C LEU A 12 30.36 -23.05 10.70
N LEU A 13 29.87 -23.28 9.49
CA LEU A 13 29.10 -22.26 8.74
C LEU A 13 27.77 -22.03 9.46
N ALA A 14 27.75 -21.04 10.35
CA ALA A 14 26.50 -20.48 10.83
C ALA A 14 25.82 -19.81 9.63
N THR A 15 24.80 -20.44 9.07
CA THR A 15 23.82 -19.77 8.23
C THR A 15 23.12 -18.75 9.10
N LEU A 16 23.60 -17.49 9.06
CA LEU A 16 22.83 -16.35 9.56
C LEU A 16 21.56 -16.31 8.70
N GLY A 17 20.48 -16.89 9.21
CA GLY A 17 19.16 -16.59 8.70
C GLY A 17 19.03 -15.08 8.71
N LEU A 18 18.72 -14.48 7.57
CA LEU A 18 18.29 -13.09 7.48
C LEU A 18 17.03 -12.99 8.36
N SER A 19 17.23 -12.65 9.62
CA SER A 19 16.11 -12.29 10.49
C SER A 19 15.44 -11.07 9.87
N ALA A 20 14.15 -11.15 9.66
CA ALA A 20 13.30 -9.98 9.41
C ALA A 20 13.80 -8.85 10.32
N GLN A 21 13.92 -7.64 9.76
CA GLN A 21 14.58 -6.55 10.50
C GLN A 21 13.65 -6.10 11.63
N ASP A 22 13.83 -6.68 12.80
CA ASP A 22 12.97 -6.51 13.99
C ASP A 22 12.75 -5.05 14.45
N TRP A 23 13.53 -4.11 13.91
CA TRP A 23 13.40 -2.69 14.25
C TRP A 23 12.35 -1.95 13.45
N ILE A 24 11.87 -2.50 12.30
CA ILE A 24 10.74 -1.92 11.54
C ILE A 24 9.44 -2.28 12.25
N ARG A 25 9.28 -1.75 13.45
CA ARG A 25 8.03 -1.90 14.20
C ARG A 25 7.14 -0.72 13.91
N THR A 26 6.27 -0.87 12.92
CA THR A 26 5.29 0.16 12.56
C THR A 26 4.17 0.31 13.61
N GLY A 27 4.18 -0.50 14.66
CA GLY A 27 3.08 -0.60 15.63
C GLY A 27 1.82 -1.28 15.06
N THR A 28 1.92 -1.91 13.90
CA THR A 28 0.79 -2.42 13.11
C THR A 28 0.59 -3.93 13.22
N GLY A 29 1.35 -4.60 14.10
CA GLY A 29 1.32 -6.06 14.27
C GLY A 29 2.28 -6.84 13.36
N LEU A 30 3.01 -6.18 12.44
CA LEU A 30 4.10 -6.84 11.72
C LEU A 30 5.28 -7.10 12.66
N GLY A 31 5.92 -8.28 12.52
CA GLY A 31 7.04 -8.70 13.36
C GLY A 31 6.64 -9.28 14.72
N VAL A 32 5.33 -9.49 14.98
CA VAL A 32 4.81 -10.28 16.11
C VAL A 32 4.34 -11.65 15.64
N GLU A 33 4.10 -12.57 16.56
CA GLU A 33 3.54 -13.90 16.26
C GLU A 33 2.21 -13.75 15.51
N LYS A 34 2.10 -14.39 14.33
CA LYS A 34 0.90 -14.36 13.50
C LYS A 34 -0.23 -15.14 14.19
N ILE A 35 -1.44 -14.61 14.09
CA ILE A 35 -2.65 -15.26 14.60
C ILE A 35 -3.04 -16.39 13.65
N ARG A 36 -3.13 -17.63 14.15
CA ARG A 36 -3.53 -18.76 13.33
C ARG A 36 -5.04 -18.75 13.11
N LEU A 37 -5.46 -18.47 11.86
CA LEU A 37 -6.84 -18.20 11.46
C LEU A 37 -7.32 -19.27 10.47
N ALA A 38 -8.45 -19.93 10.78
CA ALA A 38 -9.21 -20.71 9.83
C ALA A 38 -10.33 -19.86 9.23
N ALA A 39 -10.42 -19.87 7.89
CA ALA A 39 -11.47 -19.18 7.15
C ALA A 39 -12.00 -20.11 6.04
N PRO A 40 -12.81 -21.14 6.39
CA PRO A 40 -13.38 -22.03 5.41
C PRO A 40 -14.40 -21.32 4.51
N ASP A 41 -14.66 -21.94 3.34
CA ASP A 41 -15.67 -21.44 2.41
C ASP A 41 -17.03 -21.35 3.11
N PHE A 42 -17.78 -20.28 2.85
CA PHE A 42 -19.06 -20.05 3.50
C PHE A 42 -20.13 -21.02 3.02
N LYS A 43 -20.96 -21.47 3.94
CA LYS A 43 -22.05 -22.42 3.65
C LYS A 43 -23.11 -21.78 2.76
N LYS A 44 -23.37 -22.40 1.62
CA LYS A 44 -24.41 -21.95 0.69
C LYS A 44 -25.76 -22.44 1.18
N ILE A 45 -26.70 -21.50 1.41
CA ILE A 45 -28.10 -21.85 1.80
C ILE A 45 -28.92 -22.23 0.57
N THR A 46 -28.62 -21.65 -0.58
CA THR A 46 -29.19 -21.99 -1.90
C THR A 46 -28.09 -22.51 -2.82
N THR A 47 -28.46 -23.44 -3.73
CA THR A 47 -27.49 -24.17 -4.57
C THR A 47 -27.65 -23.91 -6.06
N ASP A 48 -28.34 -22.82 -6.44
CA ASP A 48 -28.42 -22.38 -7.83
C ASP A 48 -27.06 -21.90 -8.37
N SER A 49 -26.90 -21.84 -9.68
CA SER A 49 -25.62 -21.46 -10.32
C SER A 49 -25.20 -20.05 -9.99
N GLY A 50 -26.13 -19.12 -9.85
CA GLY A 50 -25.84 -17.72 -9.48
C GLY A 50 -25.24 -17.62 -8.09
N THR A 51 -25.85 -18.28 -7.11
CA THR A 51 -25.33 -18.36 -5.72
C THR A 51 -23.94 -19.01 -5.70
N ASN A 52 -23.71 -20.09 -6.47
CA ASN A 52 -22.41 -20.75 -6.49
C ASN A 52 -21.28 -19.83 -6.99
N ASN A 53 -21.51 -19.05 -8.04
CA ASN A 53 -20.50 -18.13 -8.58
C ASN A 53 -20.19 -16.99 -7.59
N LEU A 54 -21.23 -16.37 -7.00
CA LEU A 54 -21.05 -15.31 -6.01
C LEU A 54 -20.35 -15.80 -4.74
N ALA A 55 -20.64 -17.04 -4.30
CA ALA A 55 -19.96 -17.67 -3.18
C ALA A 55 -18.47 -17.85 -3.49
N MET A 56 -18.12 -18.34 -4.66
CA MET A 56 -16.72 -18.49 -5.07
C MET A 56 -16.00 -17.15 -5.11
N THR A 57 -16.63 -16.12 -5.67
CA THR A 57 -16.07 -14.74 -5.68
C THR A 57 -15.86 -14.22 -4.27
N PHE A 58 -16.85 -14.38 -3.39
CA PHE A 58 -16.78 -13.95 -1.98
C PHE A 58 -15.66 -14.69 -1.22
N ASP A 59 -15.65 -16.03 -1.26
CA ASP A 59 -14.72 -16.86 -0.49
C ASP A 59 -13.26 -16.60 -0.92
N LEU A 60 -13.02 -16.53 -2.24
CA LEU A 60 -11.69 -16.25 -2.78
C LEU A 60 -11.20 -14.85 -2.36
N THR A 61 -12.07 -13.84 -2.44
CA THR A 61 -11.74 -12.48 -2.04
C THR A 61 -11.44 -12.41 -0.55
N LEU A 62 -12.31 -12.97 0.30
CA LEU A 62 -12.12 -12.99 1.76
C LEU A 62 -10.80 -13.67 2.16
N GLN A 63 -10.50 -14.84 1.58
CA GLN A 63 -9.27 -15.55 1.87
C GLN A 63 -8.03 -14.76 1.45
N ASN A 64 -8.06 -14.13 0.26
CA ASN A 64 -6.96 -13.29 -0.22
C ASN A 64 -6.75 -12.07 0.68
N ASP A 65 -7.81 -11.40 1.11
CA ASP A 65 -7.72 -10.24 2.00
C ASP A 65 -7.10 -10.59 3.35
N LEU A 66 -7.56 -11.68 3.96
CA LEU A 66 -7.03 -12.15 5.23
C LEU A 66 -5.57 -12.59 5.11
N GLN A 67 -5.22 -13.31 4.04
CA GLN A 67 -3.84 -13.72 3.80
C GLN A 67 -2.93 -12.52 3.57
N ASN A 68 -3.38 -11.54 2.79
CA ASN A 68 -2.61 -10.34 2.46
C ASN A 68 -2.46 -9.37 3.65
N ALA A 69 -3.26 -9.49 4.71
CA ALA A 69 -3.17 -8.61 5.88
C ALA A 69 -1.84 -8.70 6.63
N GLY A 70 -1.04 -9.74 6.41
CA GLY A 70 0.30 -9.93 6.98
C GLY A 70 0.33 -10.34 8.46
N ILE A 71 -0.82 -10.35 9.14
CA ILE A 71 -0.95 -10.65 10.59
C ILE A 71 -1.50 -12.05 10.88
N PHE A 72 -1.89 -12.80 9.84
CA PHE A 72 -2.47 -14.13 9.99
C PHE A 72 -1.55 -15.23 9.45
N ASP A 73 -1.55 -16.38 10.16
CA ASP A 73 -1.13 -17.69 9.68
C ASP A 73 -2.39 -18.45 9.26
N MET A 74 -2.67 -18.50 7.94
CA MET A 74 -3.90 -19.09 7.41
C MET A 74 -3.85 -20.62 7.49
N VAL A 75 -4.85 -21.23 8.12
CA VAL A 75 -4.99 -22.68 8.18
C VAL A 75 -5.29 -23.24 6.78
N SER A 76 -4.43 -24.16 6.32
CA SER A 76 -4.61 -24.80 5.01
C SER A 76 -5.95 -25.52 4.89
N ARG A 77 -6.58 -25.45 3.71
CA ARG A 77 -7.84 -26.17 3.38
C ARG A 77 -7.76 -27.68 3.67
N SER A 78 -6.58 -28.29 3.52
CA SER A 78 -6.36 -29.72 3.80
C SER A 78 -6.55 -30.11 5.27
N PHE A 79 -6.54 -29.14 6.18
CA PHE A 79 -6.73 -29.36 7.61
C PHE A 79 -8.13 -29.03 8.09
N TRP A 80 -9.04 -28.55 7.22
CA TRP A 80 -10.39 -28.22 7.63
C TRP A 80 -11.20 -29.47 7.95
N PRO A 81 -12.07 -29.44 8.97
CA PRO A 81 -13.03 -30.49 9.23
C PRO A 81 -13.97 -30.73 8.05
N LEU A 82 -14.49 -31.92 7.91
CA LEU A 82 -15.47 -32.26 6.84
C LEU A 82 -16.78 -31.47 6.98
N SER A 83 -17.17 -31.14 8.20
CA SER A 83 -18.37 -30.35 8.48
C SER A 83 -18.01 -28.91 8.69
N ILE A 84 -18.33 -28.04 7.73
CA ILE A 84 -18.14 -26.61 7.81
C ILE A 84 -19.37 -25.94 8.41
N PRO A 85 -19.25 -25.14 9.49
CA PRO A 85 -20.40 -24.50 10.11
C PRO A 85 -20.89 -23.31 9.28
N GLY A 86 -22.21 -23.19 9.13
CA GLY A 86 -22.86 -22.02 8.51
C GLY A 86 -23.53 -21.11 9.54
N ALA A 87 -23.62 -21.54 10.81
CA ALA A 87 -24.23 -20.76 11.88
C ALA A 87 -23.54 -21.07 13.23
N PRO A 88 -23.64 -20.16 14.24
CA PRO A 88 -23.01 -20.34 15.55
C PRO A 88 -23.30 -21.65 16.23
N GLN A 89 -24.53 -22.18 16.09
CA GLN A 89 -24.97 -23.41 16.72
C GLN A 89 -24.38 -24.68 16.10
N GLU A 90 -23.79 -24.58 14.91
CA GLU A 90 -23.17 -25.70 14.20
C GLU A 90 -21.66 -25.82 14.53
N VAL A 91 -21.10 -24.87 15.31
CA VAL A 91 -19.66 -24.83 15.60
C VAL A 91 -19.30 -25.82 16.70
N HIS A 92 -18.43 -26.76 16.39
CA HIS A 92 -17.73 -27.61 17.36
C HIS A 92 -16.30 -27.10 17.53
N LEU A 93 -16.08 -26.29 18.57
CA LEU A 93 -14.78 -25.57 18.77
C LEU A 93 -13.58 -26.53 18.80
N ALA A 94 -13.75 -27.73 19.35
CA ALA A 94 -12.69 -28.74 19.45
C ALA A 94 -12.15 -29.17 18.07
N ASP A 95 -13.01 -29.22 17.04
CA ASP A 95 -12.62 -29.62 15.68
C ASP A 95 -11.66 -28.61 15.06
N TRP A 96 -11.71 -27.35 15.48
CA TRP A 96 -10.89 -26.26 14.97
C TRP A 96 -9.68 -25.95 15.87
N SER A 97 -9.86 -26.05 17.20
CA SER A 97 -8.83 -25.74 18.18
C SER A 97 -7.81 -26.85 18.39
N SER A 98 -8.14 -28.09 18.01
CA SER A 98 -7.24 -29.25 18.10
C SER A 98 -6.43 -29.45 16.80
N PRO A 99 -5.27 -30.12 16.84
CA PRO A 99 -4.59 -30.53 15.61
C PRO A 99 -5.48 -31.46 14.75
N PRO A 100 -5.39 -31.39 13.40
CA PRO A 100 -4.41 -30.65 12.61
C PRO A 100 -4.67 -29.16 12.38
N PRO A 101 -5.93 -28.61 12.45
CA PRO A 101 -6.14 -27.17 12.24
C PRO A 101 -5.40 -26.33 13.26
N ASN A 102 -5.55 -26.63 14.54
CA ASN A 102 -4.98 -25.90 15.68
C ASN A 102 -5.16 -24.37 15.53
N ALA A 103 -6.32 -23.93 15.04
CA ALA A 103 -6.62 -22.53 14.85
C ALA A 103 -6.79 -21.81 16.20
N ASN A 104 -6.41 -20.54 16.27
CA ASN A 104 -6.76 -19.63 17.36
C ASN A 104 -8.14 -18.99 17.09
N MET A 105 -8.39 -18.67 15.83
CA MET A 105 -9.60 -18.00 15.36
C MET A 105 -10.24 -18.76 14.21
N LEU A 106 -11.59 -18.69 14.13
CA LEU A 106 -12.40 -19.25 13.07
C LEU A 106 -13.33 -18.16 12.52
N ALA A 107 -13.13 -17.79 11.25
CA ALA A 107 -14.05 -16.97 10.48
C ALA A 107 -14.92 -17.88 9.62
N PHE A 108 -16.24 -17.84 9.78
CA PHE A 108 -17.19 -18.73 9.10
C PHE A 108 -18.53 -18.02 8.88
N GLY A 109 -19.40 -18.65 8.08
CA GLY A 109 -20.70 -18.06 7.85
C GLY A 109 -21.52 -18.77 6.79
N ASN A 110 -22.55 -18.07 6.35
CA ASN A 110 -23.42 -18.54 5.28
C ASN A 110 -23.75 -17.42 4.30
N LEU A 111 -24.18 -17.80 3.11
CA LEU A 111 -24.67 -16.89 2.10
C LEU A 111 -25.83 -17.47 1.30
N SER A 112 -26.69 -16.59 0.80
CA SER A 112 -27.83 -16.93 -0.05
C SER A 112 -28.16 -15.80 -1.00
N VAL A 113 -28.72 -16.13 -2.17
CA VAL A 113 -29.31 -15.14 -3.08
C VAL A 113 -30.83 -15.23 -2.97
N GLN A 114 -31.47 -14.11 -2.62
CA GLN A 114 -32.92 -14.03 -2.49
C GLN A 114 -33.40 -12.71 -3.11
N SER A 115 -34.40 -12.80 -4.00
CA SER A 115 -35.00 -11.63 -4.65
C SER A 115 -34.00 -10.67 -5.29
N GLY A 116 -32.92 -11.19 -5.92
CA GLY A 116 -31.88 -10.38 -6.54
C GLY A 116 -30.85 -9.76 -5.58
N TYR A 117 -30.90 -10.13 -4.31
CA TYR A 117 -29.94 -9.68 -3.29
C TYR A 117 -29.08 -10.82 -2.79
N LEU A 118 -27.78 -10.56 -2.64
CA LEU A 118 -26.85 -11.40 -1.91
C LEU A 118 -26.92 -11.05 -0.42
N ASN A 119 -27.28 -12.06 0.39
CA ASN A 119 -27.29 -11.97 1.85
C ASN A 119 -26.13 -12.80 2.38
N VAL A 120 -25.29 -12.22 3.23
CA VAL A 120 -24.15 -12.87 3.86
C VAL A 120 -24.22 -12.68 5.36
N GLN A 121 -24.09 -13.77 6.12
CA GLN A 121 -23.93 -13.75 7.58
C GLN A 121 -22.57 -14.31 7.91
N GLY A 122 -21.72 -13.53 8.59
CA GLY A 122 -20.37 -13.89 8.95
C GLY A 122 -20.09 -13.75 10.44
N TRP A 123 -19.35 -14.70 11.00
CA TRP A 123 -18.93 -14.71 12.40
C TRP A 123 -17.42 -14.93 12.50
N LEU A 124 -16.86 -14.40 13.57
CA LEU A 124 -15.51 -14.67 14.02
C LEU A 124 -15.57 -15.25 15.44
N PHE A 125 -15.00 -16.41 15.64
CA PHE A 125 -14.95 -17.09 16.95
C PHE A 125 -13.50 -17.27 17.41
N ASP A 126 -13.26 -17.05 18.70
CA ASP A 126 -12.08 -17.52 19.41
C ASP A 126 -12.26 -19.01 19.73
N THR A 127 -11.47 -19.86 19.11
CA THR A 127 -11.62 -21.32 19.25
C THR A 127 -11.13 -21.84 20.59
N LYS A 128 -10.34 -21.05 21.32
CA LYS A 128 -9.80 -21.39 22.65
C LYS A 128 -10.71 -20.93 23.80
N ASN A 129 -11.64 -20.00 23.54
CA ASN A 129 -12.61 -19.51 24.51
C ASN A 129 -13.93 -20.28 24.42
N THR A 130 -14.11 -21.30 25.27
CA THR A 130 -15.32 -22.17 25.24
C THR A 130 -16.55 -21.53 25.85
N GLN A 131 -16.43 -20.48 26.65
CA GLN A 131 -17.54 -19.83 27.34
C GLN A 131 -18.19 -18.73 26.49
N THR A 132 -17.39 -17.87 25.90
CA THR A 132 -17.84 -16.74 25.07
C THR A 132 -17.01 -16.67 23.78
N PRO A 133 -17.19 -17.65 22.88
CA PRO A 133 -16.30 -17.75 21.70
C PRO A 133 -16.54 -16.67 20.66
N GLN A 134 -17.72 -16.07 20.60
CA GLN A 134 -18.07 -15.11 19.57
C GLN A 134 -17.36 -13.77 19.78
N VAL A 135 -16.48 -13.42 18.86
CA VAL A 135 -15.74 -12.14 18.82
C VAL A 135 -16.45 -11.12 17.94
N LEU A 136 -17.04 -11.59 16.82
CA LEU A 136 -17.72 -10.76 15.83
C LEU A 136 -18.92 -11.51 15.26
N GLY A 137 -19.99 -10.79 14.91
CA GLY A 137 -21.11 -11.27 14.09
C GLY A 137 -21.61 -10.13 13.23
N LYS A 138 -21.70 -10.34 11.92
CA LYS A 138 -22.12 -9.34 10.92
C LYS A 138 -23.12 -9.93 9.93
N GLN A 139 -23.97 -9.06 9.42
CA GLN A 139 -24.90 -9.37 8.36
C GLN A 139 -24.83 -8.30 7.28
N TYR A 140 -24.75 -8.72 6.03
CA TYR A 140 -24.67 -7.86 4.86
C TYR A 140 -25.79 -8.21 3.88
N ARG A 141 -26.28 -7.20 3.16
CA ARG A 141 -27.25 -7.37 2.09
C ARG A 141 -26.97 -6.34 1.00
N GLU A 142 -26.59 -6.83 -0.18
CA GLU A 142 -26.29 -6.02 -1.35
C GLU A 142 -26.91 -6.66 -2.61
N GLN A 143 -26.87 -5.99 -3.75
CA GLN A 143 -27.29 -6.60 -5.02
C GLN A 143 -26.45 -7.85 -5.32
N ALA A 144 -27.06 -8.87 -5.91
CA ALA A 144 -26.40 -10.13 -6.22
C ALA A 144 -25.53 -10.02 -7.48
N THR A 145 -24.39 -9.33 -7.37
CA THR A 145 -23.38 -9.17 -8.41
C THR A 145 -22.00 -9.55 -7.89
N ASP A 146 -21.07 -9.89 -8.78
CA ASP A 146 -19.67 -10.19 -8.41
C ASP A 146 -18.99 -8.99 -7.73
N GLU A 147 -19.31 -7.76 -8.16
CA GLU A 147 -18.80 -6.55 -7.54
C GLU A 147 -19.20 -6.47 -6.06
N TYR A 148 -20.49 -6.66 -5.75
CA TYR A 148 -20.95 -6.61 -4.36
C TYR A 148 -20.55 -7.83 -3.53
N ALA A 149 -20.35 -9.00 -4.14
CA ALA A 149 -19.77 -10.14 -3.45
C ALA A 149 -18.35 -9.81 -2.95
N ARG A 150 -17.53 -9.16 -3.78
CA ARG A 150 -16.22 -8.65 -3.39
C ARG A 150 -16.31 -7.58 -2.29
N VAL A 151 -17.19 -6.58 -2.47
CA VAL A 151 -17.37 -5.51 -1.48
C VAL A 151 -17.74 -6.06 -0.10
N ILE A 152 -18.64 -7.05 -0.02
CA ILE A 152 -18.99 -7.68 1.25
C ILE A 152 -17.80 -8.44 1.83
N ALA A 153 -17.04 -9.18 1.01
CA ALA A 153 -15.84 -9.88 1.45
C ALA A 153 -14.80 -8.92 2.03
N HIS A 154 -14.51 -7.83 1.33
CA HIS A 154 -13.60 -6.77 1.78
C HIS A 154 -14.04 -6.18 3.14
N ARG A 155 -15.32 -5.83 3.28
CA ARG A 155 -15.87 -5.30 4.53
C ARG A 155 -15.74 -6.29 5.68
N PHE A 156 -16.03 -7.55 5.45
CA PHE A 156 -15.91 -8.57 6.49
C PHE A 156 -14.45 -8.85 6.86
N ALA A 157 -13.55 -8.89 5.87
CA ALA A 157 -12.10 -8.99 6.12
C ALA A 157 -11.60 -7.82 6.97
N ASP A 158 -11.96 -6.59 6.62
CA ASP A 158 -11.55 -5.37 7.33
C ASP A 158 -12.04 -5.35 8.79
N GLU A 159 -13.26 -5.84 9.05
CA GLU A 159 -13.78 -5.99 10.42
C GLU A 159 -12.96 -7.01 11.23
N ILE A 160 -12.59 -8.15 10.62
CA ILE A 160 -11.72 -9.15 11.25
C ILE A 160 -10.34 -8.56 11.55
N ILE A 161 -9.75 -7.90 10.55
CA ILE A 161 -8.43 -7.26 10.67
C ILE A 161 -8.44 -6.20 11.76
N PHE A 162 -9.46 -5.36 11.81
CA PHE A 162 -9.61 -4.33 12.85
C PHE A 162 -9.67 -4.95 14.26
N ARG A 163 -10.47 -6.02 14.42
CA ARG A 163 -10.64 -6.73 15.70
C ARG A 163 -9.36 -7.36 16.21
N LEU A 164 -8.61 -8.00 15.33
CA LEU A 164 -7.45 -8.81 15.68
C LEU A 164 -6.13 -8.06 15.52
N GLY A 165 -6.10 -7.01 14.71
CA GLY A 165 -4.91 -6.23 14.37
C GLY A 165 -4.66 -5.00 15.25
N GLY A 166 -5.15 -5.00 16.51
CA GLY A 166 -4.91 -3.90 17.46
C GLY A 166 -5.71 -2.63 17.18
N GLY A 167 -6.87 -2.71 16.52
CA GLY A 167 -7.73 -1.57 16.20
C GLY A 167 -7.25 -0.75 14.97
N ILE A 168 -6.30 -1.28 14.21
CA ILE A 168 -5.89 -0.68 12.94
C ILE A 168 -6.82 -1.20 11.86
N GLN A 169 -7.42 -0.28 11.11
CA GLN A 169 -8.36 -0.63 10.04
C GLN A 169 -7.65 -1.43 8.95
N GLY A 170 -8.36 -2.40 8.35
CA GLY A 170 -7.88 -3.08 7.15
C GLY A 170 -7.92 -2.16 5.93
N ILE A 171 -7.34 -2.62 4.83
CA ILE A 171 -7.17 -1.86 3.58
C ILE A 171 -7.97 -2.45 2.41
N ALA A 172 -8.80 -3.45 2.66
CA ALA A 172 -9.45 -4.19 1.58
C ALA A 172 -10.41 -3.33 0.73
N GLU A 173 -11.01 -2.28 1.30
CA GLU A 173 -11.84 -1.33 0.55
C GLU A 173 -11.06 -0.17 -0.08
N THR A 174 -9.73 -0.08 0.10
CA THR A 174 -8.90 1.01 -0.45
C THR A 174 -8.61 0.82 -1.95
N LYS A 175 -8.17 1.90 -2.60
CA LYS A 175 -7.85 1.93 -4.02
C LYS A 175 -6.40 2.36 -4.24
N LEU A 176 -5.88 1.97 -5.39
CA LEU A 176 -4.60 2.43 -5.91
C LEU A 176 -4.83 3.30 -7.14
N TYR A 177 -4.14 4.43 -7.20
CA TYR A 177 -4.12 5.32 -8.36
C TYR A 177 -2.73 5.26 -8.99
N TYR A 178 -2.66 5.15 -10.29
CA TYR A 178 -1.38 4.95 -10.97
C TYR A 178 -1.42 5.46 -12.40
N VAL A 179 -0.27 5.59 -13.01
CA VAL A 179 -0.12 5.98 -14.41
C VAL A 179 -0.07 4.72 -15.28
N SER A 180 -0.85 4.69 -16.35
CA SER A 180 -0.78 3.60 -17.34
C SER A 180 -0.84 4.13 -18.78
N ASN A 181 -0.11 3.47 -19.69
CA ASN A 181 -0.13 3.78 -21.12
C ASN A 181 -1.04 2.84 -21.94
N ARG A 182 -1.84 2.00 -21.30
CA ARG A 182 -2.71 1.02 -21.98
C ARG A 182 -3.72 1.65 -22.94
N GLY A 183 -4.14 2.89 -22.67
CA GLY A 183 -5.05 3.66 -23.54
C GLY A 183 -4.33 4.42 -24.66
N GLY A 184 -3.02 4.24 -24.85
CA GLY A 184 -2.20 4.95 -25.85
C GLY A 184 -1.36 6.06 -25.20
N SER A 185 -1.98 7.04 -24.55
CA SER A 185 -1.31 8.08 -23.76
C SER A 185 -1.08 7.62 -22.32
N LYS A 186 -0.17 8.28 -21.60
CA LYS A 186 -0.03 8.11 -20.16
C LYS A 186 -1.17 8.83 -19.45
N GLU A 187 -2.05 8.07 -18.83
CA GLU A 187 -3.25 8.56 -18.15
C GLU A 187 -3.31 8.04 -16.73
N ILE A 188 -4.11 8.68 -15.87
CA ILE A 188 -4.35 8.19 -14.52
C ILE A 188 -5.40 7.08 -14.56
N TRP A 189 -5.07 5.98 -13.92
CA TRP A 189 -5.90 4.80 -13.74
C TRP A 189 -6.13 4.53 -12.27
N GLN A 190 -7.18 3.77 -11.98
CA GLN A 190 -7.54 3.29 -10.65
C GLN A 190 -7.68 1.78 -10.66
N MET A 191 -7.38 1.13 -9.55
CA MET A 191 -7.67 -0.28 -9.27
C MET A 191 -7.99 -0.50 -7.80
N ASP A 192 -8.55 -1.65 -7.46
CA ASP A 192 -8.64 -2.11 -6.08
C ASP A 192 -7.24 -2.39 -5.53
N TYR A 193 -7.09 -2.39 -4.21
CA TYR A 193 -5.80 -2.60 -3.54
C TYR A 193 -5.11 -3.92 -3.94
N ASP A 194 -5.90 -4.92 -4.32
CA ASP A 194 -5.44 -6.26 -4.72
C ASP A 194 -5.14 -6.39 -6.22
N GLY A 195 -5.31 -5.31 -7.00
CA GLY A 195 -5.07 -5.24 -8.44
C GLY A 195 -6.30 -5.49 -9.32
N ALA A 196 -7.47 -5.76 -8.72
CA ALA A 196 -8.72 -5.96 -9.48
C ALA A 196 -9.34 -4.63 -9.94
N ASN A 197 -10.39 -4.71 -10.77
CA ASN A 197 -11.25 -3.58 -11.19
C ASN A 197 -10.49 -2.39 -11.77
N GLN A 198 -9.48 -2.66 -12.61
CA GLN A 198 -8.64 -1.64 -13.22
C GLN A 198 -9.43 -0.81 -14.24
N LYS A 199 -9.51 0.50 -14.04
CA LYS A 199 -10.19 1.42 -14.98
C LYS A 199 -9.42 2.71 -15.19
N GLN A 200 -9.51 3.26 -16.40
CA GLN A 200 -8.98 4.57 -16.75
C GLN A 200 -9.87 5.67 -16.18
N LEU A 201 -9.25 6.69 -15.56
CA LEU A 201 -9.96 7.86 -15.03
C LEU A 201 -9.84 9.06 -15.95
N THR A 202 -8.63 9.38 -16.42
CA THR A 202 -8.38 10.55 -17.25
C THR A 202 -8.28 10.20 -18.72
N HIS A 203 -8.65 11.15 -19.59
CA HIS A 203 -8.62 11.04 -21.04
C HIS A 203 -8.09 12.35 -21.64
N LEU A 204 -6.88 12.74 -21.22
CA LEU A 204 -6.27 13.99 -21.68
C LEU A 204 -5.80 13.90 -23.14
N GLY A 205 -5.47 12.70 -23.61
CA GLY A 205 -4.79 12.48 -24.89
C GLY A 205 -3.34 13.03 -24.90
N SER A 206 -2.82 13.38 -23.72
CA SER A 206 -1.46 13.86 -23.51
C SER A 206 -0.75 13.05 -22.41
N ILE A 207 0.00 13.67 -21.53
CA ILE A 207 0.71 12.98 -20.45
C ILE A 207 0.15 13.41 -19.10
N ALA A 208 -0.29 12.44 -18.29
CA ALA A 208 -0.65 12.58 -16.89
C ALA A 208 0.32 11.75 -16.03
N LEU A 209 0.89 12.35 -14.99
CA LEU A 209 1.88 11.73 -14.08
C LEU A 209 1.60 12.10 -12.62
N SER A 210 2.24 11.35 -11.71
CA SER A 210 2.28 11.63 -10.27
C SER A 210 0.89 11.87 -9.66
N PRO A 211 -0.04 10.91 -9.76
CA PRO A 211 -1.32 11.01 -9.08
C PRO A 211 -1.11 11.05 -7.57
N HIS A 212 -1.90 11.85 -6.86
CA HIS A 212 -1.97 11.87 -5.41
C HIS A 212 -3.42 12.09 -4.97
N ILE A 213 -3.97 11.13 -4.23
CA ILE A 213 -5.36 11.15 -3.78
C ILE A 213 -5.54 12.09 -2.57
N SER A 214 -6.66 12.82 -2.54
CA SER A 214 -7.01 13.64 -1.37
C SER A 214 -7.40 12.77 -0.16
N PRO A 215 -7.15 13.22 1.09
CA PRO A 215 -7.43 12.43 2.29
C PRO A 215 -8.91 12.04 2.47
N ASP A 216 -9.83 12.79 1.89
CA ASP A 216 -11.27 12.51 1.86
C ASP A 216 -11.69 11.56 0.72
N ASN A 217 -10.73 11.07 -0.06
CA ASN A 217 -10.93 10.23 -1.25
C ASN A 217 -11.87 10.83 -2.31
N SER A 218 -12.06 12.16 -2.34
CA SER A 218 -12.96 12.81 -3.30
C SER A 218 -12.26 13.29 -4.59
N ARG A 219 -10.93 13.51 -4.55
CA ARG A 219 -10.18 14.12 -5.65
C ARG A 219 -8.81 13.50 -5.84
N VAL A 220 -8.37 13.39 -7.09
CA VAL A 220 -6.99 13.06 -7.45
C VAL A 220 -6.33 14.30 -8.04
N ALA A 221 -5.26 14.79 -7.38
CA ALA A 221 -4.36 15.78 -7.95
C ALA A 221 -3.27 15.08 -8.75
N PHE A 222 -2.87 15.62 -9.89
CA PHE A 222 -1.83 15.02 -10.72
C PHE A 222 -1.16 16.07 -11.60
N SER A 223 -0.02 15.73 -12.17
CA SER A 223 0.69 16.55 -13.13
C SER A 223 0.20 16.24 -14.53
N GLY A 224 -0.29 17.22 -15.27
CA GLY A 224 -0.75 17.04 -16.65
C GLY A 224 -0.09 18.01 -17.62
N VAL A 225 0.21 17.56 -18.84
CA VAL A 225 0.69 18.42 -19.92
C VAL A 225 -0.49 19.13 -20.56
N THR A 226 -0.46 20.47 -20.53
CA THR A 226 -1.43 21.37 -21.14
C THR A 226 -0.76 22.17 -22.25
N LYS A 227 -1.52 23.07 -22.90
CA LYS A 227 -0.98 24.03 -23.87
C LYS A 227 0.00 25.03 -23.23
N GLU A 228 -0.09 25.21 -21.91
CA GLU A 228 0.72 26.14 -21.12
C GLU A 228 1.91 25.45 -20.41
N GLY A 229 2.22 24.19 -20.79
CA GLY A 229 3.24 23.37 -20.14
C GLY A 229 2.65 22.44 -19.07
N TRP A 230 3.47 22.01 -18.14
CA TRP A 230 3.08 21.15 -17.04
C TRP A 230 2.26 21.92 -16.01
N GLN A 231 1.07 21.43 -15.69
CA GLN A 231 0.18 22.02 -14.68
C GLN A 231 -0.33 20.95 -13.70
N ILE A 232 -0.66 21.41 -12.48
CA ILE A 232 -1.40 20.59 -11.54
C ILE A 232 -2.86 20.57 -11.99
N LEU A 233 -3.35 19.38 -12.29
CA LEU A 233 -4.75 19.13 -12.65
C LEU A 233 -5.47 18.40 -11.52
N MET A 234 -6.78 18.54 -11.47
CA MET A 234 -7.63 17.97 -10.43
C MET A 234 -8.77 17.16 -11.07
N TYR A 235 -8.89 15.89 -10.69
CA TYR A 235 -10.00 15.03 -11.09
C TYR A 235 -10.91 14.79 -9.89
N SER A 236 -12.21 15.05 -10.02
CA SER A 236 -13.20 14.72 -9.00
C SER A 236 -13.70 13.29 -9.20
N LEU A 237 -13.57 12.44 -8.19
CA LEU A 237 -14.08 11.08 -8.23
C LEU A 237 -15.61 11.05 -8.15
N ASP A 238 -16.22 11.95 -7.38
CA ASP A 238 -17.68 12.06 -7.24
C ASP A 238 -18.35 12.51 -8.54
N LEU A 239 -17.73 13.48 -9.23
CA LEU A 239 -18.25 14.02 -10.49
C LEU A 239 -17.76 13.24 -11.71
N ASN A 240 -16.81 12.33 -11.53
CA ASN A 240 -16.16 11.53 -12.57
C ASN A 240 -15.64 12.38 -13.76
N ARG A 241 -15.00 13.53 -13.45
CA ARG A 241 -14.45 14.46 -14.44
C ARG A 241 -13.38 15.37 -13.86
N LEU A 242 -12.63 16.01 -14.76
CA LEU A 242 -11.75 17.12 -14.39
C LEU A 242 -12.56 18.28 -13.79
N VAL A 243 -12.01 18.89 -12.76
CA VAL A 243 -12.53 20.11 -12.13
C VAL A 243 -11.48 21.21 -12.18
N ASN A 244 -11.93 22.45 -12.14
CA ASN A 244 -11.03 23.59 -12.18
C ASN A 244 -10.13 23.62 -10.95
N PHE A 245 -8.85 23.89 -11.21
CA PHE A 245 -7.86 24.21 -10.19
C PHE A 245 -7.03 25.42 -10.66
N ALA A 246 -6.31 26.05 -9.74
CA ALA A 246 -5.49 27.22 -10.07
C ALA A 246 -4.35 26.87 -11.01
N HIS A 247 -4.11 27.73 -12.00
CA HIS A 247 -2.94 27.68 -12.89
C HIS A 247 -1.84 28.59 -12.37
N PHE A 248 -0.62 28.08 -12.44
CA PHE A 248 0.56 28.84 -12.00
C PHE A 248 1.56 28.99 -13.16
N PRO A 249 2.26 30.13 -13.26
CA PRO A 249 3.33 30.30 -14.25
C PRO A 249 4.43 29.23 -14.11
N GLY A 250 5.08 28.88 -15.22
CA GLY A 250 6.12 27.84 -15.29
C GLY A 250 5.56 26.43 -15.26
N ASP A 251 6.44 25.44 -15.20
CA ASP A 251 6.07 24.04 -15.09
C ASP A 251 5.78 23.68 -13.65
N ASN A 252 4.65 23.01 -13.40
CA ASN A 252 4.15 22.65 -12.09
C ASN A 252 3.85 21.15 -12.06
N TYR A 253 4.46 20.40 -11.11
CA TYR A 253 4.37 18.94 -11.07
C TYR A 253 4.55 18.36 -9.67
N SER A 254 4.28 17.03 -9.55
CA SER A 254 4.39 16.25 -8.31
C SER A 254 3.58 16.86 -7.16
N PRO A 255 2.24 16.98 -7.29
CA PRO A 255 1.39 17.46 -6.19
C PRO A 255 1.37 16.45 -5.06
N ALA A 256 1.27 16.95 -3.81
CA ALA A 256 1.11 16.14 -2.61
C ALA A 256 0.16 16.83 -1.63
N TRP A 257 -0.91 16.15 -1.23
CA TRP A 257 -1.88 16.63 -0.24
C TRP A 257 -1.32 16.59 1.17
N SER A 258 -1.63 17.60 1.98
CA SER A 258 -1.54 17.48 3.44
C SER A 258 -2.61 16.51 3.95
N SER A 259 -2.36 15.81 5.07
CA SER A 259 -3.29 14.78 5.57
C SER A 259 -4.62 15.33 6.09
N ASP A 260 -4.71 16.63 6.33
CA ASP A 260 -5.95 17.33 6.65
C ASP A 260 -6.73 17.81 5.40
N GLY A 261 -6.17 17.59 4.19
CA GLY A 261 -6.77 18.00 2.93
C GLY A 261 -6.83 19.51 2.70
N GLN A 262 -6.21 20.32 3.58
CA GLN A 262 -6.28 21.78 3.48
C GLN A 262 -5.28 22.38 2.50
N ASN A 263 -4.15 21.70 2.28
CA ASN A 263 -3.06 22.22 1.48
C ASN A 263 -2.54 21.20 0.46
N LEU A 264 -2.00 21.72 -0.65
CA LEU A 264 -1.17 20.99 -1.59
C LEU A 264 0.26 21.55 -1.56
N ALA A 265 1.26 20.66 -1.51
CA ALA A 265 2.63 20.98 -1.87
C ALA A 265 2.89 20.51 -3.30
N PHE A 266 3.72 21.21 -4.06
CA PHE A 266 4.10 20.84 -5.43
C PHE A 266 5.43 21.46 -5.82
N SER A 267 6.01 20.95 -6.89
CA SER A 267 7.23 21.48 -7.49
C SER A 267 6.90 22.49 -8.58
N SER A 268 7.56 23.66 -8.61
CA SER A 268 7.31 24.68 -9.63
C SER A 268 8.60 25.37 -10.11
N SER A 269 8.73 25.53 -11.43
CA SER A 269 9.85 26.23 -12.07
C SER A 269 9.62 27.74 -12.26
N ARG A 270 8.55 28.29 -11.71
CA ARG A 270 8.08 29.68 -11.94
C ARG A 270 9.09 30.77 -11.65
N THR A 271 10.12 30.52 -10.87
CA THR A 271 11.20 31.48 -10.52
C THR A 271 12.52 31.17 -11.22
N GLY A 272 12.50 30.34 -12.28
CA GLY A 272 13.67 29.97 -13.08
C GLY A 272 14.34 28.67 -12.62
N ASN A 273 14.33 28.34 -11.33
CA ASN A 273 14.71 27.05 -10.79
C ASN A 273 13.48 26.35 -10.22
N THR A 274 13.51 24.99 -10.18
CA THR A 274 12.42 24.22 -9.57
C THR A 274 12.54 24.27 -8.07
N GLU A 275 11.47 24.70 -7.41
CA GLU A 275 11.36 24.85 -5.97
C GLU A 275 10.05 24.27 -5.44
N ILE A 276 9.97 24.03 -4.13
CA ILE A 276 8.75 23.57 -3.48
C ILE A 276 7.86 24.76 -3.14
N TYR A 277 6.60 24.65 -3.52
CA TYR A 277 5.53 25.59 -3.20
C TYR A 277 4.39 24.90 -2.49
N THR A 278 3.61 25.69 -1.74
CA THR A 278 2.32 25.25 -1.17
C THR A 278 1.22 26.19 -1.58
N VAL A 279 0.01 25.62 -1.70
CA VAL A 279 -1.26 26.35 -1.90
C VAL A 279 -2.34 25.71 -1.04
N THR A 280 -3.43 26.42 -0.82
CA THR A 280 -4.63 25.78 -0.25
C THR A 280 -5.25 24.80 -1.24
N SER A 281 -6.10 23.91 -0.75
CA SER A 281 -6.86 22.93 -1.54
C SER A 281 -7.74 23.55 -2.64
N THR A 282 -7.96 24.88 -2.58
CA THR A 282 -8.69 25.68 -3.58
C THR A 282 -7.76 26.46 -4.51
N GLY A 283 -6.44 26.32 -4.38
CA GLY A 283 -5.44 26.99 -5.22
C GLY A 283 -5.06 28.42 -4.76
N GLY A 284 -5.52 28.86 -3.58
CA GLY A 284 -5.14 30.16 -3.00
C GLY A 284 -3.87 30.11 -2.15
N ASN A 285 -3.44 31.25 -1.63
CA ASN A 285 -2.32 31.41 -0.69
C ASN A 285 -1.02 30.73 -1.16
N LEU A 286 -0.64 30.95 -2.41
CA LEU A 286 0.59 30.42 -2.97
C LEU A 286 1.80 30.90 -2.19
N ARG A 287 2.62 29.97 -1.68
CA ARG A 287 3.80 30.26 -0.87
C ARG A 287 4.98 29.41 -1.35
N ARG A 288 6.14 30.03 -1.57
CA ARG A 288 7.42 29.35 -1.84
C ARG A 288 8.01 28.89 -0.50
N LEU A 289 8.44 27.63 -0.43
CA LEU A 289 9.05 27.03 0.76
C LEU A 289 10.57 26.87 0.62
N THR A 290 11.09 26.69 -0.60
CA THR A 290 12.53 26.49 -0.82
C THR A 290 13.10 27.52 -1.76
N GLU A 291 14.40 27.82 -1.57
CA GLU A 291 15.18 28.71 -2.43
C GLU A 291 16.64 28.28 -2.41
N ASN A 292 17.13 27.71 -3.51
CA ASN A 292 18.53 27.32 -3.65
C ASN A 292 18.95 27.17 -5.13
N LYS A 293 20.20 26.76 -5.39
CA LYS A 293 20.72 26.63 -6.77
C LYS A 293 20.37 25.31 -7.44
N GLY A 294 20.09 24.24 -6.67
CA GLY A 294 19.72 22.95 -7.20
C GLY A 294 18.21 22.80 -7.27
N PRO A 295 17.67 21.89 -8.10
CA PRO A 295 16.23 21.64 -8.15
C PRO A 295 15.72 21.00 -6.87
N ASP A 296 14.56 21.45 -6.41
CA ASP A 296 13.79 20.87 -5.33
C ASP A 296 12.48 20.32 -5.90
N VAL A 297 12.24 19.01 -5.73
CA VAL A 297 11.13 18.29 -6.37
C VAL A 297 10.49 17.24 -5.46
N SER A 298 9.34 16.72 -5.86
CA SER A 298 8.65 15.58 -5.23
C SER A 298 8.42 15.74 -3.73
N PRO A 299 7.70 16.78 -3.29
CA PRO A 299 7.37 16.97 -1.89
C PRO A 299 6.38 15.90 -1.41
N THR A 300 6.44 15.55 -0.12
CA THR A 300 5.46 14.71 0.57
C THR A 300 5.29 15.18 2.02
N TRP A 301 4.05 15.25 2.49
CA TRP A 301 3.74 15.68 3.84
C TRP A 301 3.88 14.53 4.84
N ASN A 302 4.34 14.83 6.05
CA ASN A 302 4.25 13.92 7.18
C ASN A 302 2.77 13.80 7.60
N PRO A 303 2.11 12.64 7.37
CA PRO A 303 0.66 12.54 7.54
C PRO A 303 0.21 12.55 8.99
N LYS A 304 1.12 12.28 9.94
CA LYS A 304 0.80 12.26 11.37
C LYS A 304 0.61 13.66 11.95
N THR A 305 1.40 14.62 11.46
CA THR A 305 1.49 15.93 12.10
C THR A 305 1.16 17.10 11.19
N ASN A 306 1.25 16.94 9.85
CA ASN A 306 1.27 18.03 8.87
C ASN A 306 2.33 19.11 9.14
N ALA A 307 3.24 18.86 10.08
CA ALA A 307 4.25 19.84 10.50
C ALA A 307 5.56 19.72 9.73
N GLN A 308 5.72 18.66 8.93
CA GLN A 308 6.95 18.39 8.17
C GLN A 308 6.63 18.03 6.72
N ILE A 309 7.53 18.43 5.83
CA ILE A 309 7.56 18.03 4.42
C ILE A 309 8.92 17.38 4.14
N ALA A 310 8.91 16.19 3.51
CA ALA A 310 10.09 15.63 2.89
C ALA A 310 10.07 15.93 1.39
N TRP A 311 11.24 16.12 0.79
CA TRP A 311 11.38 16.38 -0.64
C TRP A 311 12.74 15.92 -1.16
N VAL A 312 12.88 15.88 -2.46
CA VAL A 312 14.14 15.62 -3.15
C VAL A 312 14.83 16.93 -3.49
N SER A 313 16.11 17.08 -3.12
CA SER A 313 16.90 18.27 -3.43
C SER A 313 18.20 17.92 -4.13
N GLY A 314 18.50 18.66 -5.21
CA GLY A 314 19.76 18.60 -5.93
C GLY A 314 20.83 19.61 -5.42
N ARG A 315 20.59 20.31 -4.31
CA ARG A 315 21.46 21.40 -3.80
C ARG A 315 22.89 20.98 -3.48
N THR A 316 23.14 19.69 -3.26
CA THR A 316 24.46 19.13 -2.97
C THR A 316 25.04 18.32 -4.13
N GLY A 317 24.50 18.46 -5.35
CA GLY A 317 24.89 17.75 -6.56
C GLY A 317 23.93 16.62 -6.92
N LEU A 318 24.15 15.41 -6.41
CA LEU A 318 23.20 14.30 -6.63
C LEU A 318 21.93 14.51 -5.79
N PRO A 319 20.75 14.09 -6.31
CA PRO A 319 19.50 14.13 -5.58
C PRO A 319 19.57 13.41 -4.23
N GLN A 320 19.09 14.08 -3.19
CA GLN A 320 19.03 13.57 -1.82
C GLN A 320 17.68 13.92 -1.20
N ILE A 321 17.25 13.11 -0.23
CA ILE A 321 16.06 13.40 0.56
C ILE A 321 16.41 14.41 1.65
N TYR A 322 15.58 15.42 1.79
CA TYR A 322 15.59 16.43 2.85
C TYR A 322 14.24 16.46 3.56
N THR A 323 14.23 16.95 4.79
CA THR A 323 13.01 17.29 5.55
C THR A 323 13.07 18.73 6.00
N MET A 324 11.93 19.41 6.06
CA MET A 324 11.77 20.77 6.59
C MET A 324 10.47 20.86 7.39
N ALA A 325 10.34 21.90 8.20
CA ALA A 325 9.04 22.28 8.76
C ALA A 325 8.08 22.70 7.64
N SER A 326 6.78 22.58 7.85
CA SER A 326 5.74 22.93 6.85
C SER A 326 5.72 24.40 6.46
N ASP A 327 6.42 25.25 7.25
CA ASP A 327 6.63 26.66 6.95
C ASP A 327 7.90 26.93 6.11
N GLY A 328 8.65 25.90 5.70
CA GLY A 328 9.88 26.00 4.91
C GLY A 328 11.15 26.16 5.74
N THR A 329 11.04 26.25 7.08
CA THR A 329 12.21 26.38 7.97
C THR A 329 12.83 25.03 8.33
N ASN A 330 14.01 25.04 8.94
CA ASN A 330 14.69 23.86 9.49
C ASN A 330 14.94 22.75 8.45
N ALA A 331 15.40 23.10 7.26
CA ALA A 331 15.77 22.15 6.21
C ALA A 331 16.96 21.28 6.64
N VAL A 332 16.76 19.97 6.73
CA VAL A 332 17.76 18.98 7.16
C VAL A 332 17.88 17.88 6.12
N ARG A 333 19.14 17.53 5.75
CA ARG A 333 19.43 16.41 4.87
C ARG A 333 19.19 15.08 5.58
N VAL A 334 18.48 14.16 4.91
CA VAL A 334 18.13 12.82 5.44
C VAL A 334 19.06 11.74 4.88
N THR A 335 19.34 11.76 3.57
CA THR A 335 20.23 10.82 2.89
C THR A 335 21.54 11.48 2.50
N ASP A 336 22.64 10.75 2.45
CA ASP A 336 23.98 11.33 2.30
C ASP A 336 24.85 10.73 1.18
N GLN A 337 24.42 9.63 0.56
CA GLN A 337 25.18 8.93 -0.47
C GLN A 337 24.29 8.56 -1.67
N GLY A 338 24.94 8.37 -2.83
CA GLY A 338 24.27 7.90 -4.03
C GLY A 338 23.18 8.86 -4.53
N TYR A 339 22.07 8.29 -4.98
CA TYR A 339 20.95 8.98 -5.60
C TYR A 339 19.66 8.54 -4.92
N ALA A 340 19.00 9.41 -4.16
CA ALA A 340 17.79 9.12 -3.39
C ALA A 340 16.61 9.97 -3.86
N VAL A 341 15.48 9.34 -4.20
CA VAL A 341 14.29 9.99 -4.80
C VAL A 341 12.99 9.37 -4.30
N SER A 342 11.88 9.98 -4.67
CA SER A 342 10.50 9.49 -4.45
C SER A 342 10.20 9.17 -2.97
N PRO A 343 10.39 10.12 -2.04
CA PRO A 343 10.09 9.89 -0.63
C PRO A 343 8.58 9.73 -0.38
N SER A 344 8.23 8.83 0.53
CA SER A 344 6.86 8.63 1.03
C SER A 344 6.88 8.37 2.53
N TRP A 345 6.08 9.11 3.29
CA TRP A 345 5.96 8.95 4.75
C TRP A 345 5.06 7.77 5.13
N SER A 346 5.45 7.05 6.16
CA SER A 346 4.54 6.10 6.82
C SER A 346 3.39 6.83 7.53
N PRO A 347 2.21 6.20 7.68
CA PRO A 347 1.04 6.84 8.32
C PRO A 347 1.30 7.32 9.75
N ASN A 348 2.20 6.66 10.49
CA ASN A 348 2.60 7.07 11.83
C ASN A 348 3.60 8.23 11.86
N GLY A 349 4.09 8.69 10.69
CA GLY A 349 5.03 9.80 10.55
C GLY A 349 6.45 9.54 11.05
N GLN A 350 6.80 8.29 11.32
CA GLN A 350 8.11 7.90 11.86
C GLN A 350 9.08 7.51 10.74
N PHE A 351 8.59 6.78 9.72
CA PHE A 351 9.42 6.23 8.67
C PHE A 351 9.26 6.98 7.36
N LEU A 352 10.32 7.02 6.57
CA LEU A 352 10.32 7.36 5.15
C LEU A 352 10.71 6.14 4.34
N THR A 353 9.91 5.80 3.32
CA THR A 353 10.36 4.95 2.21
C THR A 353 10.78 5.81 1.05
N PHE A 354 11.73 5.33 0.27
CA PHE A 354 12.24 6.04 -0.91
C PHE A 354 13.00 5.07 -1.82
N ALA A 355 13.20 5.46 -3.08
CA ALA A 355 14.08 4.75 -3.99
C ALA A 355 15.51 5.24 -3.81
N TRP A 356 16.47 4.33 -3.70
CA TRP A 356 17.87 4.66 -3.48
C TRP A 356 18.82 3.85 -4.36
N VAL A 357 19.66 4.55 -5.12
CA VAL A 357 20.83 4.01 -5.77
C VAL A 357 22.04 4.35 -4.90
N ARG A 358 22.42 3.48 -3.98
CA ARG A 358 23.49 3.76 -3.00
C ARG A 358 24.88 3.81 -3.64
N HIS A 359 25.10 2.93 -4.61
CA HIS A 359 26.38 2.83 -5.33
C HIS A 359 26.17 3.36 -6.75
N TYR A 360 26.45 4.64 -6.94
CA TYR A 360 26.39 5.32 -8.24
C TYR A 360 27.79 5.61 -8.74
N GLY A 361 28.16 5.10 -9.93
CA GLY A 361 29.46 5.32 -10.54
C GLY A 361 29.49 4.93 -12.02
N ALA A 362 30.54 5.35 -12.73
CA ALA A 362 30.71 5.04 -14.15
C ALA A 362 30.72 3.51 -14.37
N GLY A 363 29.82 3.00 -15.24
CA GLY A 363 29.69 1.59 -15.56
C GLY A 363 28.72 0.79 -14.68
N GLN A 364 28.09 1.40 -13.69
CA GLN A 364 27.01 0.81 -12.93
C GLN A 364 25.68 1.40 -13.45
N PRO A 365 24.89 0.71 -14.30
CA PRO A 365 23.54 1.15 -14.59
C PRO A 365 22.73 1.06 -13.30
N GLY A 366 22.37 2.24 -12.75
CA GLY A 366 21.74 2.35 -11.45
C GLY A 366 20.46 1.56 -11.33
N ALA A 367 20.55 0.35 -10.77
CA ALA A 367 19.40 -0.31 -10.17
C ALA A 367 19.04 0.48 -8.91
N SER A 368 17.80 0.97 -8.84
CA SER A 368 17.26 1.56 -7.62
C SER A 368 16.49 0.50 -6.86
N ASP A 369 16.67 0.50 -5.54
CA ASP A 369 15.88 -0.33 -4.63
C ASP A 369 15.08 0.53 -3.67
N ILE A 370 13.99 -0.04 -3.16
CA ILE A 370 13.19 0.60 -2.12
C ILE A 370 13.86 0.39 -0.78
N TYR A 371 14.04 1.48 -0.06
CA TYR A 371 14.54 1.52 1.31
C TYR A 371 13.49 2.12 2.23
N VAL A 372 13.56 1.73 3.49
CA VAL A 372 12.84 2.38 4.60
C VAL A 372 13.85 2.92 5.59
N MET A 373 13.58 4.10 6.15
CA MET A 373 14.43 4.75 7.14
C MET A 373 13.57 5.28 8.28
N ASP A 374 13.99 5.01 9.52
CA ASP A 374 13.53 5.76 10.69
C ASP A 374 14.19 7.14 10.68
N VAL A 375 13.38 8.18 10.56
CA VAL A 375 13.88 9.55 10.35
C VAL A 375 14.63 10.10 11.56
N ALA A 376 14.26 9.68 12.77
CA ALA A 376 14.88 10.14 14.00
C ALA A 376 16.23 9.47 14.25
N SER A 377 16.31 8.14 14.15
CA SER A 377 17.53 7.37 14.41
C SER A 377 18.47 7.28 13.20
N LYS A 378 17.99 7.57 11.98
CA LYS A 378 18.68 7.36 10.70
C LYS A 378 19.02 5.89 10.40
N GLN A 379 18.44 4.95 11.14
CA GLN A 379 18.52 3.54 10.77
C GLN A 379 17.70 3.29 9.51
N PHE A 380 18.23 2.48 8.61
CA PHE A 380 17.56 2.15 7.35
C PHE A 380 17.68 0.68 6.99
N ALA A 381 16.76 0.23 6.17
CA ALA A 381 16.72 -1.13 5.63
C ALA A 381 16.43 -1.12 4.15
N GLN A 382 17.03 -2.06 3.42
CA GLN A 382 16.69 -2.33 2.03
C GLN A 382 15.52 -3.32 1.99
N LEU A 383 14.43 -2.96 1.28
CA LEU A 383 13.22 -3.78 1.19
C LEU A 383 13.14 -4.60 -0.10
N THR A 384 13.77 -4.11 -1.19
CA THR A 384 13.82 -4.85 -2.47
C THR A 384 15.25 -5.19 -2.82
N HIS A 385 15.44 -6.38 -3.42
CA HIS A 385 16.73 -6.93 -3.82
C HIS A 385 16.62 -7.54 -5.22
N ASP A 386 17.68 -7.46 -6.03
CA ASP A 386 17.85 -8.17 -7.30
C ASP A 386 16.68 -8.06 -8.32
N GLY A 387 15.94 -6.97 -8.29
CA GLY A 387 14.68 -6.82 -8.99
C GLY A 387 14.58 -5.68 -10.00
N GLY A 388 15.61 -5.37 -10.78
CA GLY A 388 15.56 -4.29 -11.77
C GLY A 388 15.53 -2.91 -11.10
N ARG A 389 14.73 -1.97 -11.65
CA ARG A 389 14.52 -0.64 -11.03
C ARG A 389 13.23 -0.64 -10.24
N ASN A 390 13.34 -0.35 -8.95
CA ASN A 390 12.24 -0.20 -8.02
C ASN A 390 12.15 1.27 -7.59
N ASP A 391 10.97 1.89 -7.71
CA ASP A 391 10.79 3.32 -7.50
C ASP A 391 9.35 3.65 -7.07
N PHE A 392 9.09 4.91 -6.71
CA PHE A 392 7.78 5.45 -6.33
C PHE A 392 7.06 4.60 -5.28
N PRO A 393 7.66 4.36 -4.12
CA PRO A 393 6.96 3.72 -3.03
C PRO A 393 5.86 4.62 -2.47
N SER A 394 4.70 4.04 -2.12
CA SER A 394 3.63 4.71 -1.40
C SER A 394 3.08 3.78 -0.32
N TRP A 395 2.91 4.30 0.90
CA TRP A 395 2.41 3.54 2.04
C TRP A 395 0.91 3.33 1.98
N SER A 396 0.45 2.16 2.40
CA SER A 396 -0.95 1.94 2.72
C SER A 396 -1.36 2.67 4.01
N PRO A 397 -2.63 3.02 4.17
CA PRO A 397 -3.10 3.74 5.36
C PRO A 397 -3.00 2.92 6.66
N ASP A 398 -2.92 1.60 6.58
CA ASP A 398 -2.68 0.72 7.74
C ASP A 398 -1.21 0.65 8.18
N GLY A 399 -0.28 1.17 7.35
CA GLY A 399 1.16 1.12 7.60
C GLY A 399 1.77 -0.28 7.54
N ARG A 400 1.05 -1.27 7.00
CA ARG A 400 1.54 -2.66 6.85
C ARG A 400 2.06 -2.95 5.45
N HIS A 401 1.65 -2.16 4.44
CA HIS A 401 1.96 -2.40 3.05
C HIS A 401 2.62 -1.19 2.40
N ILE A 402 3.36 -1.47 1.34
CA ILE A 402 3.96 -0.49 0.45
C ILE A 402 3.62 -0.91 -0.98
N VAL A 403 3.02 -0.01 -1.77
CA VAL A 403 2.91 -0.15 -3.22
C VAL A 403 4.09 0.54 -3.87
N PHE A 404 4.62 -0.01 -4.96
CA PHE A 404 5.76 0.54 -5.68
C PHE A 404 5.75 0.11 -7.15
N GLN A 405 6.55 0.76 -7.97
CA GLN A 405 6.79 0.28 -9.33
C GLN A 405 8.08 -0.54 -9.42
N SER A 406 8.10 -1.52 -10.31
CA SER A 406 9.29 -2.33 -10.58
C SER A 406 9.39 -2.73 -12.05
N THR A 407 10.63 -2.78 -12.57
CA THR A 407 10.92 -3.28 -13.93
C THR A 407 11.40 -4.74 -13.96
N ARG A 408 11.32 -5.47 -12.84
CA ARG A 408 11.87 -6.83 -12.68
C ARG A 408 11.28 -7.86 -13.64
N THR A 409 10.10 -7.63 -14.19
CA THR A 409 9.45 -8.47 -15.21
C THR A 409 9.62 -7.95 -16.64
N GLY A 410 10.57 -7.03 -16.87
CA GLY A 410 10.91 -6.46 -18.17
C GLY A 410 10.27 -5.09 -18.42
N LYS A 411 8.94 -4.96 -18.28
CA LYS A 411 8.21 -3.70 -18.33
C LYS A 411 7.96 -3.17 -16.93
N VAL A 412 7.81 -1.84 -16.81
CA VAL A 412 7.45 -1.24 -15.53
C VAL A 412 6.01 -1.64 -15.14
N GLN A 413 5.87 -2.20 -13.93
CA GLN A 413 4.60 -2.68 -13.39
C GLN A 413 4.44 -2.22 -11.93
N VAL A 414 3.18 -2.16 -11.47
CA VAL A 414 2.85 -1.89 -10.07
C VAL A 414 2.93 -3.20 -9.27
N TRP A 415 3.59 -3.11 -8.13
CA TRP A 415 3.81 -4.19 -7.16
C TRP A 415 3.42 -3.73 -5.77
N THR A 416 3.11 -4.68 -4.90
CA THR A 416 2.93 -4.45 -3.47
C THR A 416 3.82 -5.40 -2.65
N MET A 417 4.13 -5.01 -1.42
CA MET A 417 4.87 -5.81 -0.43
C MET A 417 4.42 -5.44 0.98
N LEU A 418 4.75 -6.28 1.96
CA LEU A 418 4.67 -5.87 3.35
C LEU A 418 5.77 -4.83 3.68
N ALA A 419 5.57 -4.05 4.73
CA ALA A 419 6.48 -2.98 5.13
C ALA A 419 7.88 -3.47 5.56
N ASP A 420 8.04 -4.77 5.82
CA ASP A 420 9.32 -5.44 6.07
C ASP A 420 10.02 -5.94 4.79
N GLY A 421 9.42 -5.70 3.61
CA GLY A 421 9.93 -6.12 2.31
C GLY A 421 9.50 -7.52 1.89
N SER A 422 8.77 -8.26 2.71
CA SER A 422 8.26 -9.61 2.40
C SER A 422 6.98 -9.57 1.56
N GLU A 423 6.53 -10.73 1.08
CA GLU A 423 5.29 -10.95 0.34
C GLU A 423 5.12 -10.05 -0.88
N GLN A 424 6.20 -9.86 -1.65
CA GLN A 424 6.18 -9.03 -2.86
C GLN A 424 5.31 -9.65 -3.94
N ARG A 425 4.31 -8.89 -4.43
CA ARG A 425 3.32 -9.35 -5.39
C ARG A 425 3.10 -8.32 -6.50
N GLN A 426 3.04 -8.82 -7.75
CA GLN A 426 2.70 -8.00 -8.92
C GLN A 426 1.19 -7.76 -9.00
N LEU A 427 0.77 -6.51 -9.20
CA LEU A 427 -0.64 -6.12 -9.33
C LEU A 427 -1.06 -5.85 -10.78
N THR A 428 -0.13 -5.45 -11.65
CA THR A 428 -0.41 -5.14 -13.06
C THR A 428 0.47 -5.95 -14.00
N THR A 429 -0.06 -6.35 -15.16
CA THR A 429 0.66 -7.18 -16.14
C THR A 429 0.55 -6.67 -17.57
N SER A 430 -0.40 -5.77 -17.87
CA SER A 430 -0.69 -5.28 -19.22
C SER A 430 -0.28 -3.81 -19.34
N GLY A 431 0.39 -3.46 -20.44
CA GLY A 431 0.94 -2.13 -20.69
C GLY A 431 2.16 -1.82 -19.83
N GLU A 432 2.41 -0.54 -19.59
CA GLU A 432 3.39 -0.02 -18.63
C GLU A 432 2.64 0.75 -17.55
N ASN A 433 2.92 0.44 -16.29
CA ASN A 433 2.20 0.96 -15.14
C ASN A 433 3.20 1.46 -14.11
N SER A 434 3.05 2.72 -13.69
CA SER A 434 4.05 3.42 -12.88
C SER A 434 3.43 4.40 -11.90
N GLN A 435 4.27 4.92 -10.99
CA GLN A 435 3.93 5.97 -10.04
C GLN A 435 2.62 5.70 -9.27
N PRO A 436 2.52 4.56 -8.58
CA PRO A 436 1.34 4.25 -7.79
C PRO A 436 1.24 5.16 -6.56
N ASP A 437 -0.01 5.47 -6.18
CA ASP A 437 -0.35 6.13 -4.93
C ASP A 437 -1.51 5.39 -4.25
N TRP A 438 -1.44 5.26 -2.91
CA TRP A 438 -2.43 4.54 -2.12
C TRP A 438 -3.47 5.49 -1.55
N SER A 439 -4.78 5.13 -1.69
CA SER A 439 -5.86 5.91 -1.10
C SER A 439 -5.87 5.85 0.42
N PHE A 440 -6.47 6.84 1.03
CA PHE A 440 -6.85 6.80 2.44
C PHE A 440 -8.07 5.86 2.63
N LYS A 441 -8.42 5.62 3.88
CA LYS A 441 -9.61 4.84 4.24
C LYS A 441 -10.62 5.72 4.96
#